data_6ffb144b1f486439ffacde305563f3b2
#
_entry.id   6ffb144b1f486439ffacde305563f3b2
#
_cell.length_a   1.000
_cell.length_b   1.000
_cell.length_c   1.000
_cell.angle_alpha   90.00
_cell.angle_beta   90.00
_cell.angle_gamma   90.00
#
_symmetry.space_group_name_H-M   'P 1'
#
loop_
_entity.id
_entity.type
_entity.pdbx_description
1 polymer ?
#
loop_
_entity_poly.entity_id
_entity_poly.type
_entity_poly.pdbx_seq_one_letter_code
_entity_poly.pdbx_strand_id
1 'polypeptide(L)'
;IKPFINKPVLKILTGMRRVGKSSLLHIIKDEILKDVADENKIYINFETSILLGINNAYSLLEYLKALLEEVKGKVYFFFDEIQVIDGWEQVISDLKLNRDCDFYLASSNAKLISNTFLSEEYVEFEIQPFTFSEFKKTFENMELSKENLFYKFIQLGGLPFLKYFDLDETPSFEYLNDIYN
;
A
#
# COMPACT_ATOMS: atom_id res chain seq x y z
N ILE A 1 -4.52 -11.91 1.66
CA ILE A 1 -3.68 -11.72 0.46
C ILE A 1 -3.02 -13.03 0.01
N LYS A 2 -2.40 -13.83 0.91
CA LYS A 2 -1.67 -15.07 0.54
C LYS A 2 -2.40 -16.00 -0.46
N PRO A 3 -3.72 -16.29 -0.34
CA PRO A 3 -4.42 -17.15 -1.32
C PRO A 3 -4.52 -16.57 -2.73
N PHE A 4 -4.29 -15.26 -2.89
CA PHE A 4 -4.41 -14.54 -4.15
C PHE A 4 -3.08 -14.29 -4.85
N ILE A 5 -1.96 -14.67 -4.23
CA ILE A 5 -0.63 -14.59 -4.84
C ILE A 5 -0.60 -15.49 -6.08
N ASN A 6 -0.04 -14.98 -7.16
CA ASN A 6 0.01 -15.66 -8.47
C ASN A 6 -1.39 -15.97 -9.08
N LYS A 7 -2.45 -15.32 -8.61
CA LYS A 7 -3.76 -15.41 -9.26
C LYS A 7 -3.94 -14.23 -10.24
N PRO A 8 -4.66 -14.44 -11.36
CA PRO A 8 -4.82 -13.43 -12.41
C PRO A 8 -5.81 -12.31 -12.01
N VAL A 9 -5.80 -11.90 -10.76
CA VAL A 9 -6.63 -10.81 -10.23
C VAL A 9 -5.72 -9.72 -9.64
N LEU A 10 -6.11 -8.48 -9.76
CA LEU A 10 -5.43 -7.37 -9.09
C LEU A 10 -5.70 -7.44 -7.58
N LYS A 11 -4.68 -7.22 -6.76
CA LYS A 11 -4.80 -7.11 -5.30
C LYS A 11 -4.72 -5.64 -4.95
N ILE A 12 -5.83 -5.08 -4.47
CA ILE A 12 -5.94 -3.66 -4.18
C ILE A 12 -6.09 -3.45 -2.67
N LEU A 13 -5.14 -2.73 -2.09
CA LEU A 13 -5.15 -2.32 -0.70
C LEU A 13 -5.79 -0.94 -0.62
N THR A 14 -6.93 -0.84 0.03
CA THR A 14 -7.61 0.43 0.29
C THR A 14 -7.56 0.77 1.78
N GLY A 15 -7.93 1.98 2.11
CA GLY A 15 -7.99 2.46 3.49
C GLY A 15 -7.42 3.86 3.62
N MET A 16 -7.67 4.48 4.76
CA MET A 16 -7.27 5.85 5.02
C MET A 16 -5.74 6.04 4.90
N ARG A 17 -5.32 7.29 4.75
CA ARG A 17 -3.88 7.63 4.80
C ARG A 17 -3.25 7.15 6.10
N ARG A 18 -1.98 6.70 6.02
CA ARG A 18 -1.15 6.26 7.16
C ARG A 18 -1.66 5.05 7.94
N VAL A 19 -2.67 4.32 7.40
CA VAL A 19 -3.18 3.08 8.03
C VAL A 19 -2.25 1.87 7.87
N GLY A 20 -1.19 1.99 7.03
CA GLY A 20 -0.19 0.94 6.86
C GLY A 20 -0.22 0.22 5.50
N LYS A 21 -0.92 0.75 4.49
CA LYS A 21 -0.97 0.14 3.13
C LYS A 21 0.42 -0.07 2.52
N SER A 22 1.24 0.99 2.49
CA SER A 22 2.63 0.93 1.98
C SER A 22 3.49 -0.09 2.75
N SER A 23 3.36 -0.11 4.07
CA SER A 23 4.05 -1.10 4.92
C SER A 23 3.66 -2.53 4.55
N LEU A 24 2.37 -2.76 4.26
CA LEU A 24 1.89 -4.08 3.85
C LEU A 24 2.40 -4.47 2.46
N LEU A 25 2.50 -3.52 1.50
CA LEU A 25 3.15 -3.77 0.21
C LEU A 25 4.61 -4.22 0.40
N HIS A 26 5.37 -3.56 1.28
CA HIS A 26 6.74 -3.97 1.61
C HIS A 26 6.80 -5.35 2.25
N ILE A 27 5.92 -5.67 3.20
CA ILE A 27 5.85 -7.02 3.81
C ILE A 27 5.58 -8.09 2.74
N ILE A 28 4.67 -7.82 1.80
CA ILE A 28 4.40 -8.77 0.71
C ILE A 28 5.64 -8.94 -0.15
N LYS A 29 6.27 -7.85 -0.56
CA LYS A 29 7.45 -7.82 -1.41
C LYS A 29 8.65 -8.54 -0.77
N ASP A 30 8.94 -8.22 0.49
CA ASP A 30 10.20 -8.59 1.12
C ASP A 30 10.11 -9.90 1.93
N GLU A 31 8.96 -10.17 2.57
CA GLU A 31 8.82 -11.34 3.44
C GLU A 31 8.05 -12.49 2.77
N ILE A 32 6.95 -12.19 2.05
CA ILE A 32 6.12 -13.23 1.44
C ILE A 32 6.72 -13.70 0.12
N LEU A 33 7.25 -12.78 -0.68
CA LEU A 33 7.91 -13.07 -1.96
C LEU A 33 9.44 -13.06 -1.86
N LYS A 34 9.98 -13.44 -0.70
CA LYS A 34 11.43 -13.44 -0.43
C LYS A 34 12.24 -14.32 -1.38
N ASP A 35 11.63 -15.38 -1.94
CA ASP A 35 12.26 -16.33 -2.86
C ASP A 35 12.21 -15.87 -4.33
N VAL A 36 11.56 -14.74 -4.62
CA VAL A 36 11.54 -14.10 -5.93
C VAL A 36 12.75 -13.19 -6.06
N ALA A 37 13.41 -13.21 -7.22
CA ALA A 37 14.55 -12.33 -7.50
C ALA A 37 14.15 -10.85 -7.42
N ASP A 38 15.06 -10.00 -6.94
CA ASP A 38 14.74 -8.58 -6.68
C ASP A 38 14.43 -7.82 -7.96
N GLU A 39 15.07 -8.13 -9.07
CA GLU A 39 14.80 -7.57 -10.40
C GLU A 39 13.37 -7.86 -10.90
N ASN A 40 12.71 -8.87 -10.36
CA ASN A 40 11.34 -9.24 -10.67
C ASN A 40 10.30 -8.59 -9.75
N LYS A 41 10.73 -7.77 -8.77
CA LYS A 41 9.88 -7.10 -7.78
C LYS A 41 9.97 -5.58 -7.93
N ILE A 42 9.06 -4.99 -8.68
CA ILE A 42 9.06 -3.57 -9.00
C ILE A 42 8.16 -2.80 -8.03
N TYR A 43 8.75 -1.95 -7.19
CA TYR A 43 8.01 -1.07 -6.28
C TYR A 43 8.13 0.39 -6.73
N ILE A 44 7.00 1.06 -6.88
CA ILE A 44 6.93 2.49 -7.20
C ILE A 44 5.93 3.17 -6.26
N ASN A 45 6.37 4.22 -5.57
CA ASN A 45 5.50 5.14 -4.87
C ASN A 45 5.23 6.36 -5.76
N PHE A 46 3.98 6.53 -6.16
CA PHE A 46 3.59 7.56 -7.12
C PHE A 46 3.47 8.97 -6.51
N GLU A 47 3.36 9.12 -5.21
CA GLU A 47 3.47 10.45 -4.57
C GLU A 47 4.86 11.06 -4.76
N THR A 48 5.89 10.23 -4.93
CA THR A 48 7.28 10.67 -5.15
C THR A 48 7.77 10.52 -6.59
N SER A 49 7.03 9.80 -7.44
CA SER A 49 7.43 9.47 -8.83
C SER A 49 7.53 10.71 -9.75
N ILE A 50 6.85 11.80 -9.42
CA ILE A 50 6.96 13.09 -10.12
C ILE A 50 8.41 13.56 -10.18
N LEU A 51 9.21 13.28 -9.15
CA LEU A 51 10.64 13.59 -9.10
C LEU A 51 11.45 12.80 -10.13
N LEU A 52 10.91 11.69 -10.65
CA LEU A 52 11.51 10.87 -11.70
C LEU A 52 10.94 11.19 -13.10
N GLY A 53 10.11 12.25 -13.23
CA GLY A 53 9.45 12.61 -14.47
C GLY A 53 8.27 11.71 -14.85
N ILE A 54 7.83 10.84 -13.95
CA ILE A 54 6.68 9.93 -14.16
C ILE A 54 5.42 10.63 -13.64
N ASN A 55 4.65 11.23 -14.56
CA ASN A 55 3.48 12.04 -14.22
C ASN A 55 2.21 11.68 -15.02
N ASN A 56 2.28 10.71 -15.92
CA ASN A 56 1.16 10.21 -16.71
C ASN A 56 1.41 8.77 -17.19
N ALA A 57 0.38 8.15 -17.77
CA ALA A 57 0.44 6.77 -18.26
C ALA A 57 1.55 6.53 -19.27
N TYR A 58 1.81 7.48 -20.19
CA TYR A 58 2.84 7.33 -21.20
C TYR A 58 4.25 7.29 -20.57
N SER A 59 4.60 8.26 -19.72
CA SER A 59 5.90 8.30 -19.04
C SER A 59 6.10 7.09 -18.12
N LEU A 60 5.03 6.60 -17.47
CA LEU A 60 5.08 5.38 -16.67
C LEU A 60 5.38 4.16 -17.55
N LEU A 61 4.68 4.02 -18.68
CA LEU A 61 4.88 2.88 -19.57
C LEU A 61 6.30 2.83 -20.16
N GLU A 62 6.81 3.97 -20.60
CA GLU A 62 8.20 4.08 -21.13
C GLU A 62 9.23 3.74 -20.03
N TYR A 63 9.03 4.25 -18.82
CA TYR A 63 9.89 3.91 -17.69
C TYR A 63 9.89 2.41 -17.38
N LEU A 64 8.70 1.80 -17.34
CA LEU A 64 8.56 0.37 -17.08
C LEU A 64 9.13 -0.49 -18.20
N LYS A 65 8.96 -0.10 -19.48
CA LYS A 65 9.58 -0.81 -20.62
C LYS A 65 11.10 -0.85 -20.49
N ALA A 66 11.73 0.29 -20.22
CA ALA A 66 13.17 0.37 -20.04
C ALA A 66 13.65 -0.47 -18.83
N LEU A 67 12.95 -0.39 -17.70
CA LEU A 67 13.28 -1.15 -16.49
C LEU A 67 13.18 -2.67 -16.70
N LEU A 68 12.25 -3.11 -17.54
CA LEU A 68 11.91 -4.51 -17.77
C LEU A 68 12.62 -5.13 -18.98
N GLU A 69 13.49 -4.39 -19.68
CA GLU A 69 14.10 -4.84 -20.94
C GLU A 69 14.85 -6.18 -20.78
N GLU A 70 15.58 -6.35 -19.69
CA GLU A 70 16.37 -7.57 -19.42
C GLU A 70 15.68 -8.51 -18.42
N VAL A 71 14.58 -8.09 -17.78
CA VAL A 71 13.88 -8.90 -16.76
C VAL A 71 13.14 -10.05 -17.42
N LYS A 72 13.43 -11.27 -16.99
CA LYS A 72 12.82 -12.51 -17.48
C LYS A 72 11.87 -13.14 -16.49
N GLY A 73 10.85 -13.82 -17.01
CA GLY A 73 9.88 -14.53 -16.18
C GLY A 73 8.80 -13.59 -15.63
N LYS A 74 8.14 -14.04 -14.58
CA LYS A 74 7.03 -13.33 -13.94
C LYS A 74 7.51 -12.11 -13.18
N VAL A 75 6.81 -10.98 -13.34
CA VAL A 75 7.09 -9.71 -12.66
C VAL A 75 6.00 -9.40 -11.65
N TYR A 76 6.39 -8.95 -10.49
CA TYR A 76 5.51 -8.54 -9.39
C TYR A 76 5.57 -7.03 -9.23
N PHE A 77 4.45 -6.36 -9.48
CA PHE A 77 4.34 -4.92 -9.39
C PHE A 77 3.69 -4.50 -8.06
N PHE A 78 4.34 -3.60 -7.37
CA PHE A 78 3.88 -2.98 -6.12
C PHE A 78 3.73 -1.48 -6.36
N PHE A 79 2.52 -1.04 -6.65
CA PHE A 79 2.21 0.35 -6.99
C PHE A 79 1.50 1.02 -5.82
N ASP A 80 2.17 1.97 -5.21
CA ASP A 80 1.67 2.73 -4.07
C ASP A 80 1.14 4.08 -4.52
N GLU A 81 -0.14 4.39 -4.17
CA GLU A 81 -0.89 5.58 -4.56
C GLU A 81 -0.97 5.77 -6.10
N ILE A 82 -1.21 4.67 -6.84
CA ILE A 82 -1.23 4.63 -8.31
C ILE A 82 -2.23 5.61 -8.95
N GLN A 83 -3.29 5.99 -8.22
CA GLN A 83 -4.31 6.93 -8.70
C GLN A 83 -3.78 8.35 -8.98
N VAL A 84 -2.56 8.65 -8.58
CA VAL A 84 -1.88 9.91 -8.93
C VAL A 84 -1.60 10.00 -10.44
N ILE A 85 -1.52 8.86 -11.12
CA ILE A 85 -1.21 8.77 -12.55
C ILE A 85 -2.49 8.67 -13.36
N ASP A 86 -2.81 9.67 -14.14
CA ASP A 86 -3.94 9.61 -15.08
C ASP A 86 -3.74 8.51 -16.12
N GLY A 87 -4.76 7.66 -16.29
CA GLY A 87 -4.74 6.56 -17.26
C GLY A 87 -3.92 5.34 -16.83
N TRP A 88 -3.60 5.20 -15.55
CA TRP A 88 -2.85 4.07 -15.01
C TRP A 88 -3.46 2.69 -15.35
N GLU A 89 -4.78 2.62 -15.51
CA GLU A 89 -5.50 1.39 -15.87
C GLU A 89 -5.06 0.84 -17.23
N GLN A 90 -4.77 1.74 -18.18
CA GLN A 90 -4.26 1.36 -19.49
C GLN A 90 -2.86 0.76 -19.40
N VAL A 91 -2.02 1.28 -18.50
CA VAL A 91 -0.68 0.74 -18.25
C VAL A 91 -0.75 -0.68 -17.69
N ILE A 92 -1.63 -0.93 -16.72
CA ILE A 92 -1.84 -2.27 -16.17
C ILE A 92 -2.35 -3.22 -17.25
N SER A 93 -3.31 -2.79 -18.05
CA SER A 93 -3.86 -3.60 -19.13
C SER A 93 -2.80 -3.96 -20.18
N ASP A 94 -1.95 -2.99 -20.58
CA ASP A 94 -0.86 -3.24 -21.53
C ASP A 94 0.17 -4.23 -20.96
N LEU A 95 0.56 -4.06 -19.69
CA LEU A 95 1.49 -4.97 -19.04
C LEU A 95 0.94 -6.39 -18.92
N LYS A 96 -0.33 -6.56 -18.56
CA LYS A 96 -1.01 -7.88 -18.47
C LYS A 96 -1.09 -8.59 -19.83
N LEU A 97 -1.26 -7.84 -20.91
CA LEU A 97 -1.32 -8.40 -22.28
C LEU A 97 0.06 -8.88 -22.76
N ASN A 98 1.12 -8.20 -22.36
CA ASN A 98 2.45 -8.38 -22.91
C ASN A 98 3.40 -9.18 -22.00
N ARG A 99 3.05 -9.41 -20.73
CA ARG A 99 3.91 -10.07 -19.74
C ARG A 99 3.14 -10.92 -18.73
N ASP A 100 3.80 -11.93 -18.19
CA ASP A 100 3.31 -12.63 -17.00
C ASP A 100 3.56 -11.74 -15.77
N CYS A 101 2.49 -11.19 -15.21
CA CYS A 101 2.52 -10.19 -14.16
C CYS A 101 1.63 -10.55 -12.98
N ASP A 102 2.01 -10.05 -11.81
CA ASP A 102 1.17 -10.05 -10.63
C ASP A 102 1.16 -8.63 -10.00
N PHE A 103 -0.03 -8.08 -9.70
CA PHE A 103 -0.18 -6.70 -9.29
C PHE A 103 -0.71 -6.57 -7.87
N TYR A 104 -0.04 -5.71 -7.10
CA TYR A 104 -0.38 -5.27 -5.75
C TYR A 104 -0.44 -3.75 -5.75
N LEU A 105 -1.64 -3.21 -5.64
CA LEU A 105 -1.90 -1.78 -5.71
C LEU A 105 -2.29 -1.26 -4.33
N ALA A 106 -1.86 -0.08 -3.96
CA ALA A 106 -2.37 0.62 -2.79
C ALA A 106 -2.95 1.97 -3.19
N SER A 107 -4.07 2.32 -2.57
CA SER A 107 -4.75 3.60 -2.80
C SER A 107 -5.40 4.13 -1.52
N SER A 108 -5.22 5.40 -1.25
CA SER A 108 -5.96 6.11 -0.19
C SER A 108 -7.35 6.57 -0.65
N ASN A 109 -7.67 6.41 -1.94
CA ASN A 109 -8.94 6.82 -2.53
C ASN A 109 -9.75 5.62 -3.03
N ALA A 110 -10.62 5.07 -2.17
CA ALA A 110 -11.48 3.93 -2.50
C ALA A 110 -12.47 4.20 -3.67
N LYS A 111 -12.81 5.48 -3.94
CA LYS A 111 -13.75 5.84 -5.01
C LYS A 111 -13.21 5.58 -6.42
N LEU A 112 -11.89 5.50 -6.58
CA LEU A 112 -11.28 5.21 -7.88
C LEU A 112 -11.53 3.78 -8.35
N ILE A 113 -11.72 2.86 -7.42
CA ILE A 113 -11.94 1.45 -7.74
C ILE A 113 -13.36 1.20 -8.22
N SER A 114 -14.34 1.95 -7.68
CA SER A 114 -15.77 1.72 -7.95
C SER A 114 -16.25 2.19 -9.33
N ASN A 115 -15.48 3.04 -10.02
CA ASN A 115 -15.90 3.69 -11.28
C ASN A 115 -15.18 3.15 -12.51
N THR A 116 -14.34 2.14 -12.39
CA THR A 116 -13.42 1.79 -13.43
C THR A 116 -13.58 0.38 -13.98
N PHE A 117 -13.11 0.27 -15.18
CA PHE A 117 -12.70 -0.82 -16.03
C PHE A 117 -12.27 -2.15 -15.34
N LEU A 118 -12.01 -2.12 -14.01
CA LEU A 118 -11.48 -3.24 -13.22
C LEU A 118 -12.56 -4.03 -12.46
N SER A 119 -13.84 -3.77 -12.68
CA SER A 119 -14.93 -4.27 -11.84
C SER A 119 -15.02 -5.81 -11.71
N GLU A 120 -14.44 -6.56 -12.64
CA GLU A 120 -14.52 -8.03 -12.64
C GLU A 120 -13.19 -8.75 -12.34
N GLU A 121 -12.06 -8.03 -12.25
CA GLU A 121 -10.71 -8.64 -12.19
C GLU A 121 -9.90 -8.26 -10.96
N TYR A 122 -10.49 -7.79 -9.89
CA TYR A 122 -9.75 -7.42 -8.69
C TYR A 122 -10.33 -8.01 -7.41
N VAL A 123 -9.49 -8.05 -6.39
CA VAL A 123 -9.89 -8.29 -5.01
C VAL A 123 -9.43 -7.12 -4.16
N GLU A 124 -10.36 -6.55 -3.40
CA GLU A 124 -10.10 -5.44 -2.50
C GLU A 124 -9.83 -5.93 -1.08
N PHE A 125 -8.81 -5.36 -0.46
CA PHE A 125 -8.45 -5.54 0.95
C PHE A 125 -8.51 -4.18 1.62
N GLU A 126 -9.60 -3.89 2.31
CA GLU A 126 -9.71 -2.66 3.08
C GLU A 126 -8.88 -2.78 4.37
N ILE A 127 -7.87 -1.91 4.48
CA ILE A 127 -6.99 -1.85 5.65
C ILE A 127 -7.57 -0.86 6.64
N GLN A 128 -7.92 -1.37 7.80
CA GLN A 128 -8.49 -0.58 8.90
C GLN A 128 -7.40 -0.20 9.92
N PRO A 129 -7.59 0.90 10.67
CA PRO A 129 -6.80 1.16 11.86
C PRO A 129 -6.87 -0.01 12.85
N PHE A 130 -5.89 -0.12 13.72
CA PHE A 130 -5.87 -1.16 14.73
C PHE A 130 -7.17 -1.19 15.55
N THR A 131 -7.72 -2.36 15.74
CA THR A 131 -8.67 -2.63 16.81
C THR A 131 -7.98 -2.45 18.17
N PHE A 132 -8.75 -2.28 19.25
CA PHE A 132 -8.14 -2.20 20.60
C PHE A 132 -7.30 -3.43 20.95
N SER A 133 -7.68 -4.61 20.46
CA SER A 133 -6.90 -5.84 20.68
C SER A 133 -5.52 -5.78 20.02
N GLU A 134 -5.44 -5.30 18.78
CA GLU A 134 -4.19 -5.11 18.05
C GLU A 134 -3.35 -3.98 18.64
N PHE A 135 -3.99 -2.85 18.99
CA PHE A 135 -3.37 -1.74 19.68
C PHE A 135 -2.72 -2.20 20.99
N LYS A 136 -3.46 -2.90 21.84
CA LYS A 136 -2.94 -3.47 23.07
C LYS A 136 -1.71 -4.35 22.84
N LYS A 137 -1.74 -5.21 21.81
CA LYS A 137 -0.62 -6.08 21.47
C LYS A 137 0.61 -5.28 20.99
N THR A 138 0.37 -4.21 20.23
CA THR A 138 1.44 -3.35 19.71
C THR A 138 2.18 -2.62 20.83
N PHE A 139 1.45 -2.26 21.90
CA PHE A 139 1.98 -1.51 23.05
C PHE A 139 2.12 -2.37 24.32
N GLU A 140 2.19 -3.70 24.19
CA GLU A 140 2.29 -4.62 25.33
C GLU A 140 3.54 -4.42 26.19
N ASN A 141 4.62 -3.87 25.61
CA ASN A 141 5.87 -3.58 26.31
C ASN A 141 5.84 -2.26 27.10
N MET A 142 4.77 -1.47 26.99
CA MET A 142 4.61 -0.26 27.78
C MET A 142 4.06 -0.63 29.16
N GLU A 143 4.65 -0.05 30.21
CA GLU A 143 4.21 -0.23 31.61
C GLU A 143 2.89 0.53 31.89
N LEU A 144 1.87 0.30 31.04
CA LEU A 144 0.54 0.91 31.19
C LEU A 144 -0.49 -0.13 31.58
N SER A 145 -1.41 0.24 32.49
CA SER A 145 -2.57 -0.60 32.77
C SER A 145 -3.47 -0.74 31.54
N LYS A 146 -4.27 -1.80 31.50
CA LYS A 146 -5.23 -2.01 30.39
C LYS A 146 -6.22 -0.85 30.26
N GLU A 147 -6.63 -0.26 31.38
CA GLU A 147 -7.52 0.89 31.43
C GLU A 147 -6.84 2.12 30.81
N ASN A 148 -5.60 2.40 31.17
CA ASN A 148 -4.85 3.51 30.60
C ASN A 148 -4.58 3.34 29.10
N LEU A 149 -4.25 2.13 28.65
CA LEU A 149 -4.14 1.84 27.21
C LEU A 149 -5.49 2.03 26.48
N PHE A 150 -6.60 1.67 27.11
CA PHE A 150 -7.92 1.89 26.53
C PHE A 150 -8.24 3.39 26.41
N TYR A 151 -7.93 4.20 27.43
CA TYR A 151 -8.09 5.65 27.33
C TYR A 151 -7.23 6.25 26.22
N LYS A 152 -5.96 5.84 26.11
CA LYS A 152 -5.11 6.28 24.99
C LYS A 152 -5.67 5.88 23.63
N PHE A 153 -6.19 4.66 23.50
CA PHE A 153 -6.83 4.20 22.25
C PHE A 153 -8.06 5.04 21.89
N ILE A 154 -8.92 5.37 22.86
CA ILE A 154 -10.10 6.24 22.60
C ILE A 154 -9.65 7.66 22.23
N GLN A 155 -8.60 8.17 22.83
CA GLN A 155 -8.11 9.53 22.64
C GLN A 155 -7.34 9.70 21.32
N LEU A 156 -6.47 8.75 20.98
CA LEU A 156 -5.53 8.87 19.86
C LEU A 156 -5.93 8.02 18.63
N GLY A 157 -6.87 7.08 18.80
CA GLY A 157 -7.24 6.15 17.75
C GLY A 157 -6.25 5.00 17.58
N GLY A 158 -6.42 4.26 16.46
CA GLY A 158 -5.69 3.01 16.20
C GLY A 158 -4.67 3.10 15.05
N LEU A 159 -4.14 4.29 14.72
CA LEU A 159 -3.15 4.36 13.64
C LEU A 159 -1.82 3.71 14.04
N PRO A 160 -1.24 2.82 13.19
CA PRO A 160 -0.02 2.07 13.53
C PRO A 160 1.19 2.95 13.85
N PHE A 161 1.28 4.12 13.23
CA PHE A 161 2.43 5.02 13.39
C PHE A 161 2.53 5.65 14.79
N LEU A 162 1.46 5.65 15.58
CA LEU A 162 1.47 6.13 16.97
C LEU A 162 2.50 5.42 17.86
N LYS A 163 2.94 4.21 17.47
CA LYS A 163 4.00 3.48 18.17
C LYS A 163 5.34 4.20 18.20
N TYR A 164 5.60 5.12 17.28
CA TYR A 164 6.84 5.89 17.24
C TYR A 164 6.85 7.11 18.17
N PHE A 165 5.70 7.41 18.74
CA PHE A 165 5.54 8.51 19.72
C PHE A 165 5.33 8.00 21.14
N ASP A 166 5.41 6.70 21.39
CA ASP A 166 5.18 6.06 22.68
C ASP A 166 3.87 6.52 23.36
N LEU A 167 2.85 6.84 22.53
CA LEU A 167 1.56 7.40 22.94
C LEU A 167 1.65 8.74 23.71
N ASP A 168 2.73 9.49 23.54
CA ASP A 168 2.80 10.86 24.01
C ASP A 168 1.76 11.73 23.26
N GLU A 169 1.00 12.50 24.03
CA GLU A 169 -0.15 13.25 23.52
C GLU A 169 0.27 14.34 22.54
N THR A 170 1.29 15.12 22.87
CA THR A 170 1.70 16.26 22.04
C THR A 170 2.10 15.82 20.62
N PRO A 171 3.11 14.98 20.42
CA PRO A 171 3.50 14.56 19.06
C PRO A 171 2.43 13.70 18.39
N SER A 172 1.63 12.95 19.16
CA SER A 172 0.55 12.15 18.61
C SER A 172 -0.56 13.04 18.03
N PHE A 173 -0.96 14.10 18.73
CA PHE A 173 -1.98 15.03 18.21
C PHE A 173 -1.46 15.88 17.05
N GLU A 174 -0.21 16.32 17.06
CA GLU A 174 0.40 16.99 15.92
C GLU A 174 0.34 16.10 14.67
N TYR A 175 0.77 14.86 14.81
CA TYR A 175 0.71 13.87 13.73
C TYR A 175 -0.73 13.61 13.22
N LEU A 176 -1.71 13.51 14.13
CA LEU A 176 -3.11 13.30 13.73
C LEU A 176 -3.67 14.53 13.01
N ASN A 177 -3.36 15.72 13.47
CA ASN A 177 -3.78 16.96 12.82
C ASN A 177 -3.25 17.07 11.39
N ASP A 178 -2.00 16.66 11.14
CA ASP A 178 -1.39 16.63 9.80
C ASP A 178 -2.07 15.66 8.83
N ILE A 179 -2.82 14.68 9.33
CA ILE A 179 -3.55 13.73 8.47
C ILE A 179 -4.90 14.30 8.05
N TYR A 180 -5.54 15.11 8.91
CA TYR A 180 -6.91 15.60 8.71
C TYR A 180 -6.96 16.99 8.04
N ASN A 181 -5.83 17.68 7.88
CA ASN A 181 -5.69 18.94 7.14
C ASN A 181 -5.13 18.68 5.72
#